data_53bcb25d2ea9beda4ac0e8efc66dfb10
#
_entry.id   53bcb25d2ea9beda4ac0e8efc66dfb10
#
_cell.length_a   1.000
_cell.length_b   1.000
_cell.length_c   1.000
_cell.angle_alpha   90.00
_cell.angle_beta   90.00
_cell.angle_gamma   90.00
#
_symmetry.space_group_name_H-M   'P 1'
#
loop_
_entity.id
_entity.type
_entity.pdbx_description
1 polymer ?
#
loop_
_entity_poly.entity_id
_entity_poly.type
_entity_poly.pdbx_seq_one_letter_code
_entity_poly.pdbx_strand_id
1 'polypeptide(L)'
;MKHRTLFVAALTLAAAGNAYSQAPSPQLTFVLKQLDTASAKFQRATADFQWDYYEKVVHDTSTQKGSIYFEREKGSTDMGAVLVDLNAGPKSKPIKVIQYQGGLVQIFDPGVDQITVLHEAGNQAEIESFLTLGFGGSGTDLARAWNITDQGPETLTDNGQPIKVEKLDLVGKDADARKNFTHITIWVDPARAVSLKQIFYTSSGDYRTATYSAIKVNGNVHKDQFAIKKDKNTTTINH
;
A
#
# COMPACT_ATOMS: atom_id res chain seq x y z
N MET A 1 -61.96 -24.45 47.53
CA MET A 1 -60.81 -24.89 46.70
C MET A 1 -60.06 -23.63 46.33
N LYS A 2 -58.83 -23.43 46.85
CA LYS A 2 -58.04 -22.21 46.70
C LYS A 2 -56.98 -22.46 45.61
N HIS A 3 -57.05 -21.76 44.49
CA HIS A 3 -56.03 -21.80 43.45
C HIS A 3 -54.91 -20.76 43.76
N ARG A 4 -53.68 -21.22 44.00
CA ARG A 4 -52.48 -20.40 44.15
C ARG A 4 -51.84 -20.27 42.78
N THR A 5 -51.83 -19.08 42.25
CA THR A 5 -51.10 -18.71 41.02
C THR A 5 -49.66 -18.39 41.40
N LEU A 6 -48.70 -19.17 40.91
CA LEU A 6 -47.26 -18.85 41.00
C LEU A 6 -46.89 -17.90 39.89
N PHE A 7 -46.35 -16.70 40.24
CA PHE A 7 -45.68 -15.79 39.34
C PHE A 7 -44.19 -16.22 39.24
N VAL A 8 -43.79 -16.66 38.07
CA VAL A 8 -42.37 -16.85 37.74
C VAL A 8 -41.83 -15.57 37.10
N ALA A 9 -41.01 -14.84 37.84
CA ALA A 9 -40.29 -13.66 37.30
C ALA A 9 -39.06 -14.14 36.54
N ALA A 10 -39.08 -14.02 35.22
CA ALA A 10 -37.90 -14.26 34.36
C ALA A 10 -36.98 -13.02 34.41
N LEU A 11 -35.83 -13.20 35.04
CA LEU A 11 -34.75 -12.19 35.08
C LEU A 11 -33.95 -12.28 33.79
N THR A 12 -34.19 -11.39 32.80
CA THR A 12 -33.37 -11.27 31.60
C THR A 12 -32.12 -10.47 31.93
N LEU A 13 -30.98 -11.17 32.02
CA LEU A 13 -29.65 -10.54 32.14
C LEU A 13 -29.25 -10.02 30.74
N ALA A 14 -29.37 -8.73 30.53
CA ALA A 14 -28.82 -8.05 29.35
C ALA A 14 -27.29 -7.99 29.51
N ALA A 15 -26.58 -8.89 28.84
CA ALA A 15 -25.12 -8.79 28.69
C ALA A 15 -24.82 -7.61 27.73
N ALA A 16 -24.57 -6.42 28.29
CA ALA A 16 -23.97 -5.32 27.54
C ALA A 16 -22.53 -5.73 27.18
N GLY A 17 -22.35 -6.19 25.96
CA GLY A 17 -21.04 -6.44 25.39
C GLY A 17 -20.27 -5.12 25.25
N ASN A 18 -19.42 -4.81 26.22
CA ASN A 18 -18.45 -3.74 26.11
C ASN A 18 -17.47 -4.12 24.99
N ALA A 19 -17.57 -3.51 23.82
CA ALA A 19 -16.54 -3.52 22.80
C ALA A 19 -15.35 -2.74 23.35
N TYR A 20 -14.50 -3.38 24.12
CA TYR A 20 -13.21 -2.82 24.51
C TYR A 20 -12.38 -2.74 23.23
N SER A 21 -12.09 -1.55 22.75
CA SER A 21 -10.98 -1.32 21.84
C SER A 21 -9.73 -1.80 22.56
N GLN A 22 -9.25 -2.99 22.21
CA GLN A 22 -8.01 -3.50 22.79
C GLN A 22 -6.88 -2.56 22.44
N ALA A 23 -6.12 -2.13 23.45
CA ALA A 23 -4.88 -1.40 23.23
C ALA A 23 -3.95 -2.24 22.34
N PRO A 24 -3.14 -1.59 21.48
CA PRO A 24 -2.17 -2.29 20.63
C PRO A 24 -1.29 -3.24 21.46
N SER A 25 -0.98 -4.41 20.90
CA SER A 25 -0.06 -5.34 21.57
C SER A 25 1.30 -4.67 21.82
N PRO A 26 2.06 -5.07 22.86
CA PRO A 26 3.42 -4.56 23.06
C PRO A 26 4.31 -4.73 21.83
N GLN A 27 4.15 -5.83 21.09
CA GLN A 27 4.87 -6.10 19.84
C GLN A 27 4.50 -5.08 18.77
N LEU A 28 3.20 -4.86 18.51
CA LEU A 28 2.75 -3.86 17.55
C LEU A 28 3.27 -2.45 17.92
N THR A 29 3.19 -2.09 19.20
CA THR A 29 3.71 -0.79 19.68
C THR A 29 5.21 -0.64 19.38
N PHE A 30 5.99 -1.71 19.57
CA PHE A 30 7.43 -1.72 19.27
C PHE A 30 7.68 -1.55 17.76
N VAL A 31 6.96 -2.29 16.91
CA VAL A 31 7.07 -2.19 15.43
C VAL A 31 6.74 -0.78 14.95
N LEU A 32 5.64 -0.20 15.42
CA LEU A 32 5.25 1.17 15.05
C LEU A 32 6.30 2.19 15.44
N LYS A 33 6.91 2.06 16.63
CA LYS A 33 8.00 2.94 17.07
C LYS A 33 9.27 2.78 16.21
N GLN A 34 9.58 1.57 15.77
CA GLN A 34 10.69 1.36 14.84
C GLN A 34 10.41 2.04 13.49
N LEU A 35 9.18 1.92 12.98
CA LEU A 35 8.75 2.62 11.76
C LEU A 35 8.86 4.14 11.90
N ASP A 36 8.48 4.74 13.04
CA ASP A 36 8.65 6.16 13.29
C ASP A 36 10.13 6.58 13.21
N THR A 37 11.02 5.78 13.83
CA THR A 37 12.46 6.04 13.84
C THR A 37 13.07 5.94 12.45
N ALA A 38 12.67 4.94 11.66
CA ALA A 38 13.17 4.73 10.30
C ALA A 38 12.61 5.78 9.33
N SER A 39 11.31 6.09 9.45
CA SER A 39 10.63 7.11 8.65
C SER A 39 11.25 8.49 8.81
N ALA A 40 11.67 8.86 10.03
CA ALA A 40 12.35 10.14 10.28
C ALA A 40 13.68 10.30 9.50
N LYS A 41 14.31 9.19 9.10
CA LYS A 41 15.57 9.17 8.33
C LYS A 41 15.35 8.87 6.84
N PHE A 42 14.12 8.51 6.48
CA PHE A 42 13.81 8.17 5.10
C PHE A 42 13.77 9.43 4.23
N GLN A 43 14.54 9.42 3.17
CA GLN A 43 14.54 10.47 2.15
C GLN A 43 14.02 9.93 0.82
N ARG A 44 14.46 8.73 0.43
CA ARG A 44 14.11 8.12 -0.85
C ARG A 44 14.31 6.61 -0.83
N ALA A 45 13.69 5.93 -1.78
CA ALA A 45 13.94 4.53 -2.05
C ALA A 45 13.77 4.22 -3.54
N THR A 46 14.47 3.20 -4.01
CA THR A 46 14.22 2.55 -5.30
C THR A 46 14.02 1.07 -5.09
N ALA A 47 13.21 0.44 -5.93
CA ALA A 47 12.99 -1.00 -5.92
C ALA A 47 12.64 -1.51 -7.33
N ASP A 48 12.89 -2.77 -7.59
CA ASP A 48 12.19 -3.50 -8.63
C ASP A 48 10.88 -4.04 -8.05
N PHE A 49 9.84 -4.12 -8.87
CA PHE A 49 8.54 -4.63 -8.43
C PHE A 49 7.95 -5.63 -9.42
N GLN A 50 7.12 -6.50 -8.89
CA GLN A 50 6.16 -7.31 -9.62
C GLN A 50 4.77 -7.08 -9.02
N TRP A 51 3.78 -6.80 -9.87
CA TRP A 51 2.39 -6.70 -9.53
C TRP A 51 1.62 -7.83 -10.17
N ASP A 52 0.96 -8.64 -9.36
CA ASP A 52 0.07 -9.72 -9.79
C ASP A 52 -1.36 -9.31 -9.44
N TYR A 53 -2.22 -9.19 -10.44
CA TYR A 53 -3.63 -8.91 -10.28
C TYR A 53 -4.45 -10.17 -10.54
N TYR A 54 -5.07 -10.69 -9.49
CA TYR A 54 -5.96 -11.84 -9.57
C TYR A 54 -7.40 -11.39 -9.73
N GLU A 55 -8.08 -11.90 -10.77
CA GLU A 55 -9.49 -11.67 -11.06
C GLU A 55 -10.30 -12.94 -10.72
N LYS A 56 -11.10 -12.84 -9.67
CA LYS A 56 -11.84 -13.98 -9.11
C LYS A 56 -12.87 -14.56 -10.10
N VAL A 57 -13.53 -13.71 -10.89
CA VAL A 57 -14.62 -14.15 -11.81
C VAL A 57 -14.09 -15.07 -12.91
N VAL A 58 -12.91 -14.75 -13.45
CA VAL A 58 -12.28 -15.51 -14.54
C VAL A 58 -11.20 -16.47 -14.03
N HIS A 59 -10.87 -16.46 -12.74
CA HIS A 59 -9.81 -17.25 -12.12
C HIS A 59 -8.45 -17.08 -12.83
N ASP A 60 -8.14 -15.85 -13.24
CA ASP A 60 -6.91 -15.53 -13.96
C ASP A 60 -6.05 -14.54 -13.20
N THR A 61 -4.75 -14.53 -13.51
CA THR A 61 -3.77 -13.61 -12.93
C THR A 61 -2.99 -12.90 -14.02
N SER A 62 -3.12 -11.60 -14.09
CA SER A 62 -2.25 -10.77 -14.93
C SER A 62 -1.05 -10.27 -14.14
N THR A 63 0.14 -10.31 -14.74
CA THR A 63 1.39 -9.91 -14.12
C THR A 63 1.99 -8.72 -14.84
N GLN A 64 2.47 -7.74 -14.06
CA GLN A 64 3.24 -6.58 -14.51
C GLN A 64 4.52 -6.50 -13.68
N LYS A 65 5.62 -6.05 -14.28
CA LYS A 65 6.89 -5.83 -13.57
C LYS A 65 7.53 -4.51 -14.01
N GLY A 66 8.44 -4.03 -13.19
CA GLY A 66 9.13 -2.79 -13.49
C GLY A 66 10.03 -2.33 -12.36
N SER A 67 10.38 -1.05 -12.43
CA SER A 67 11.15 -0.37 -11.38
C SER A 67 10.36 0.82 -10.86
N ILE A 68 10.54 1.15 -9.58
CA ILE A 68 9.83 2.23 -8.91
C ILE A 68 10.79 3.03 -8.03
N TYR A 69 10.53 4.32 -7.89
CA TYR A 69 11.17 5.13 -6.86
C TYR A 69 10.12 5.90 -6.05
N PHE A 70 10.52 6.22 -4.83
CA PHE A 70 9.84 7.15 -3.94
C PHE A 70 10.87 8.16 -3.43
N GLU A 71 10.49 9.43 -3.34
CA GLU A 71 11.33 10.47 -2.78
C GLU A 71 10.47 11.46 -1.99
N ARG A 72 10.93 11.77 -0.78
CA ARG A 72 10.27 12.77 0.07
C ARG A 72 10.88 14.14 -0.21
N GLU A 73 10.08 15.04 -0.75
CA GLU A 73 10.44 16.44 -0.98
C GLU A 73 9.47 17.37 -0.27
N LYS A 74 9.99 18.31 0.54
CA LYS A 74 9.21 19.39 1.18
C LYS A 74 7.92 18.95 1.88
N GLY A 75 7.91 17.74 2.45
CA GLY A 75 6.76 17.22 3.20
C GLY A 75 5.76 16.41 2.37
N SER A 76 5.94 16.28 1.06
CA SER A 76 5.20 15.36 0.21
C SER A 76 6.07 14.21 -0.29
N THR A 77 5.44 13.17 -0.83
CA THR A 77 6.15 12.03 -1.42
C THR A 77 5.91 12.03 -2.93
N ASP A 78 6.99 12.18 -3.70
CA ASP A 78 6.98 11.96 -5.14
C ASP A 78 7.21 10.47 -5.43
N MET A 79 6.60 9.97 -6.50
CA MET A 79 6.77 8.60 -6.96
C MET A 79 6.89 8.55 -8.47
N GLY A 80 7.75 7.67 -8.98
CA GLY A 80 7.76 7.30 -10.39
C GLY A 80 7.91 5.81 -10.56
N ALA A 81 7.15 5.23 -11.49
CA ALA A 81 7.24 3.83 -11.85
C ALA A 81 7.35 3.67 -13.37
N VAL A 82 8.14 2.70 -13.77
CA VAL A 82 8.30 2.26 -15.17
C VAL A 82 7.91 0.80 -15.25
N LEU A 83 6.92 0.49 -16.08
CA LEU A 83 6.49 -0.87 -16.38
C LEU A 83 7.18 -1.33 -17.67
N VAL A 84 7.60 -2.58 -17.68
CA VAL A 84 8.23 -3.22 -18.84
C VAL A 84 7.53 -4.52 -19.16
N ASP A 85 7.67 -5.02 -20.38
CA ASP A 85 7.20 -6.34 -20.78
C ASP A 85 7.78 -7.43 -19.89
N LEU A 86 7.00 -8.49 -19.59
CA LEU A 86 7.45 -9.60 -18.74
C LEU A 86 8.70 -10.30 -19.29
N ASN A 87 8.82 -10.37 -20.60
CA ASN A 87 9.96 -10.95 -21.31
C ASN A 87 11.05 -9.93 -21.61
N ALA A 88 10.91 -8.71 -21.07
CA ALA A 88 11.84 -7.62 -21.34
C ALA A 88 13.25 -7.92 -20.87
N GLY A 89 14.22 -7.73 -21.76
CA GLY A 89 15.63 -7.68 -21.40
C GLY A 89 16.02 -6.32 -20.77
N PRO A 90 17.26 -6.17 -20.31
CA PRO A 90 17.73 -4.97 -19.59
C PRO A 90 17.60 -3.64 -20.36
N LYS A 91 17.46 -3.69 -21.68
CA LYS A 91 17.36 -2.52 -22.58
C LYS A 91 15.96 -2.34 -23.19
N SER A 92 14.95 -3.03 -22.69
CA SER A 92 13.59 -2.94 -23.23
C SER A 92 12.99 -1.58 -22.99
N LYS A 93 12.20 -1.09 -23.97
CA LYS A 93 11.46 0.16 -23.81
C LYS A 93 10.34 0.00 -22.78
N PRO A 94 10.01 1.05 -22.04
CA PRO A 94 8.84 1.05 -21.17
C PRO A 94 7.55 0.79 -21.96
N ILE A 95 6.64 0.01 -21.38
CA ILE A 95 5.26 -0.09 -21.88
C ILE A 95 4.35 0.92 -21.20
N LYS A 96 4.76 1.42 -20.02
CA LYS A 96 4.03 2.45 -19.28
C LYS A 96 4.99 3.20 -18.34
N VAL A 97 4.77 4.50 -18.19
CA VAL A 97 5.46 5.33 -17.18
C VAL A 97 4.39 6.00 -16.33
N ILE A 98 4.52 5.87 -15.01
CA ILE A 98 3.60 6.49 -14.04
C ILE A 98 4.40 7.46 -13.19
N GLN A 99 3.87 8.66 -12.98
CA GLN A 99 4.42 9.66 -12.07
C GLN A 99 3.33 10.15 -11.14
N TYR A 100 3.67 10.34 -9.88
CA TYR A 100 2.87 11.05 -8.90
C TYR A 100 3.70 12.19 -8.31
N GLN A 101 3.16 13.39 -8.36
CA GLN A 101 3.78 14.58 -7.79
C GLN A 101 2.70 15.60 -7.43
N GLY A 102 2.70 16.06 -6.17
CA GLY A 102 1.83 17.15 -5.73
C GLY A 102 0.33 16.92 -5.93
N GLY A 103 -0.17 15.68 -5.78
CA GLY A 103 -1.57 15.32 -5.98
C GLY A 103 -1.94 15.05 -7.45
N LEU A 104 -0.96 15.06 -8.35
CA LEU A 104 -1.15 14.79 -9.77
C LEU A 104 -0.59 13.42 -10.13
N VAL A 105 -1.42 12.55 -10.70
CA VAL A 105 -0.97 11.30 -11.31
C VAL A 105 -0.91 11.48 -12.82
N GLN A 106 0.24 11.19 -13.41
CA GLN A 106 0.42 11.16 -14.86
C GLN A 106 0.77 9.72 -15.28
N ILE A 107 0.05 9.21 -16.27
CA ILE A 107 0.27 7.87 -16.83
C ILE A 107 0.56 8.04 -18.31
N PHE A 108 1.79 7.75 -18.73
CA PHE A 108 2.20 7.77 -20.13
C PHE A 108 2.18 6.35 -20.69
N ASP A 109 1.47 6.16 -21.79
CA ASP A 109 1.45 4.94 -22.58
C ASP A 109 2.19 5.19 -23.90
N PRO A 110 3.43 4.71 -24.05
CA PRO A 110 4.21 4.87 -25.27
C PRO A 110 3.62 4.16 -26.51
N GLY A 111 2.77 3.13 -26.29
CA GLY A 111 2.18 2.34 -27.38
C GLY A 111 1.16 3.14 -28.20
N VAL A 112 0.50 4.10 -27.56
CA VAL A 112 -0.49 5.00 -28.19
C VAL A 112 -0.08 6.48 -28.13
N ASP A 113 1.12 6.76 -27.63
CA ASP A 113 1.69 8.10 -27.44
C ASP A 113 0.73 9.05 -26.71
N GLN A 114 0.21 8.59 -25.56
CA GLN A 114 -0.80 9.29 -24.79
C GLN A 114 -0.41 9.44 -23.33
N ILE A 115 -0.70 10.62 -22.78
CA ILE A 115 -0.64 10.87 -21.33
C ILE A 115 -2.05 11.02 -20.79
N THR A 116 -2.38 10.23 -19.80
CA THR A 116 -3.57 10.42 -18.98
C THR A 116 -3.17 11.15 -17.70
N VAL A 117 -3.86 12.23 -17.40
CA VAL A 117 -3.66 13.05 -16.20
C VAL A 117 -4.86 12.89 -15.31
N LEU A 118 -4.64 12.43 -14.08
CA LEU A 118 -5.67 12.30 -13.06
C LEU A 118 -5.42 13.35 -11.98
N HIS A 119 -6.42 14.21 -11.76
CA HIS A 119 -6.40 15.22 -10.72
C HIS A 119 -7.12 14.66 -9.49
N GLU A 120 -6.38 14.29 -8.47
CA GLU A 120 -6.94 13.78 -7.23
C GLU A 120 -7.33 14.95 -6.30
N ALA A 121 -8.22 15.81 -6.79
CA ALA A 121 -8.73 16.94 -6.03
C ALA A 121 -9.52 16.43 -4.80
N GLY A 122 -8.96 16.61 -3.62
CA GLY A 122 -9.57 16.27 -2.33
C GLY A 122 -9.04 15.01 -1.64
N ASN A 123 -8.29 14.13 -2.33
CA ASN A 123 -7.82 12.86 -1.78
C ASN A 123 -6.29 12.73 -1.71
N GLN A 124 -5.53 13.84 -1.80
CA GLN A 124 -4.08 13.81 -1.76
C GLN A 124 -3.53 13.05 -0.55
N ALA A 125 -4.10 13.29 0.65
CA ALA A 125 -3.67 12.60 1.87
C ALA A 125 -3.95 11.09 1.84
N GLU A 126 -5.02 10.66 1.16
CA GLU A 126 -5.33 9.24 0.99
C GLU A 126 -4.32 8.57 0.06
N ILE A 127 -4.03 9.18 -1.09
CA ILE A 127 -3.02 8.66 -2.03
C ILE A 127 -1.65 8.62 -1.38
N GLU A 128 -1.24 9.67 -0.68
CA GLU A 128 0.02 9.69 0.06
C GLU A 128 0.05 8.60 1.14
N SER A 129 -1.07 8.33 1.79
CA SER A 129 -1.19 7.23 2.74
C SER A 129 -0.94 5.86 2.07
N PHE A 130 -1.51 5.62 0.88
CA PHE A 130 -1.23 4.39 0.12
C PHE A 130 0.22 4.32 -0.37
N LEU A 131 0.76 5.40 -0.88
CA LEU A 131 2.16 5.46 -1.32
C LEU A 131 3.12 5.18 -0.17
N THR A 132 2.86 5.76 1.00
CA THR A 132 3.70 5.60 2.19
C THR A 132 3.52 4.27 2.91
N LEU A 133 2.44 3.52 2.65
CA LEU A 133 2.31 2.13 3.12
C LEU A 133 3.48 1.26 2.69
N GLY A 134 4.04 1.55 1.51
CA GLY A 134 5.16 0.79 0.98
C GLY A 134 6.53 1.33 1.36
N PHE A 135 6.66 2.67 1.46
CA PHE A 135 7.97 3.30 1.52
C PHE A 135 7.95 4.59 2.34
N GLY A 136 8.66 4.58 3.45
CA GLY A 136 8.91 5.75 4.29
C GLY A 136 7.76 6.15 5.22
N GLY A 137 6.66 5.40 5.27
CA GLY A 137 5.55 5.66 6.18
C GLY A 137 5.96 5.55 7.64
N SER A 138 5.41 6.43 8.50
CA SER A 138 5.62 6.37 9.94
C SER A 138 4.62 5.43 10.61
N GLY A 139 5.01 4.83 11.74
CA GLY A 139 4.10 4.04 12.56
C GLY A 139 2.93 4.86 13.11
N THR A 140 3.19 6.12 13.45
CA THR A 140 2.16 7.07 13.90
C THR A 140 1.13 7.35 12.82
N ASP A 141 1.54 7.59 11.58
CA ASP A 141 0.62 7.84 10.46
C ASP A 141 -0.15 6.57 10.10
N LEU A 142 0.52 5.42 10.11
CA LEU A 142 -0.10 4.12 9.91
C LEU A 142 -1.21 3.88 10.94
N ALA A 143 -0.91 4.06 12.23
CA ALA A 143 -1.90 3.90 13.30
C ALA A 143 -3.03 4.93 13.26
N ARG A 144 -2.80 6.11 12.68
CA ARG A 144 -3.85 7.13 12.49
C ARG A 144 -4.84 6.72 11.40
N ALA A 145 -4.36 6.21 10.27
CA ALA A 145 -5.19 5.89 9.10
C ALA A 145 -5.85 4.50 9.19
N TRP A 146 -5.22 3.54 9.89
CA TRP A 146 -5.61 2.14 9.84
C TRP A 146 -5.88 1.54 11.21
N ASN A 147 -6.87 0.64 11.27
CA ASN A 147 -6.98 -0.36 12.34
C ASN A 147 -6.02 -1.49 11.98
N ILE A 148 -5.04 -1.74 12.84
CA ILE A 148 -3.91 -2.63 12.55
C ILE A 148 -4.05 -3.89 13.38
N THR A 149 -3.99 -5.05 12.72
CA THR A 149 -3.83 -6.36 13.35
C THR A 149 -2.44 -6.87 13.08
N ASP A 150 -1.66 -7.09 14.13
CA ASP A 150 -0.34 -7.72 14.06
C ASP A 150 -0.51 -9.23 13.87
N GLN A 151 0.01 -9.76 12.77
CA GLN A 151 -0.01 -11.19 12.43
C GLN A 151 1.34 -11.88 12.73
N GLY A 152 2.29 -11.12 13.30
CA GLY A 152 3.58 -11.61 13.75
C GLY A 152 4.70 -11.52 12.71
N PRO A 153 5.92 -11.87 13.13
CA PRO A 153 7.11 -11.78 12.30
C PRO A 153 7.16 -12.91 11.26
N GLU A 154 7.61 -12.56 10.07
CA GLU A 154 7.95 -13.48 8.99
C GLU A 154 9.36 -13.19 8.46
N THR A 155 9.88 -14.07 7.60
CA THR A 155 11.14 -13.84 6.88
C THR A 155 10.87 -13.90 5.38
N LEU A 156 11.16 -12.80 4.69
CA LEU A 156 11.13 -12.72 3.24
C LEU A 156 12.55 -12.58 2.70
N THR A 157 12.70 -12.64 1.37
CA THR A 157 14.00 -12.53 0.72
C THR A 157 14.07 -11.24 -0.10
N ASP A 158 15.13 -10.46 0.06
CA ASP A 158 15.49 -9.32 -0.79
C ASP A 158 16.94 -9.51 -1.28
N ASN A 159 17.13 -9.53 -2.60
CA ASN A 159 18.44 -9.81 -3.21
C ASN A 159 19.15 -11.08 -2.68
N GLY A 160 18.40 -12.16 -2.45
CA GLY A 160 18.94 -13.40 -1.92
C GLY A 160 19.28 -13.37 -0.42
N GLN A 161 19.04 -12.24 0.27
CA GLN A 161 19.27 -12.10 1.71
C GLN A 161 17.96 -12.26 2.47
N PRO A 162 17.95 -13.02 3.58
CA PRO A 162 16.78 -13.13 4.44
C PRO A 162 16.55 -11.82 5.22
N ILE A 163 15.37 -11.27 5.11
CA ILE A 163 14.94 -10.04 5.79
C ILE A 163 13.81 -10.38 6.75
N LYS A 164 13.96 -10.00 8.02
CA LYS A 164 12.89 -10.08 9.01
C LYS A 164 11.88 -8.97 8.74
N VAL A 165 10.63 -9.34 8.60
CA VAL A 165 9.51 -8.44 8.37
C VAL A 165 8.42 -8.69 9.39
N GLU A 166 7.60 -7.69 9.66
CA GLU A 166 6.37 -7.84 10.42
C GLU A 166 5.19 -7.87 9.46
N LYS A 167 4.32 -8.86 9.63
CA LYS A 167 3.11 -9.00 8.84
C LYS A 167 1.97 -8.29 9.55
N LEU A 168 1.43 -7.27 8.92
CA LEU A 168 0.35 -6.44 9.46
C LEU A 168 -0.87 -6.51 8.54
N ASP A 169 -2.05 -6.68 9.10
CA ASP A 169 -3.32 -6.53 8.40
C ASP A 169 -3.96 -5.19 8.74
N LEU A 170 -4.38 -4.45 7.72
CA LEU A 170 -4.76 -3.06 7.79
C LEU A 170 -6.20 -2.88 7.28
N VAL A 171 -7.10 -2.40 8.13
CA VAL A 171 -8.46 -2.00 7.73
C VAL A 171 -8.56 -0.48 7.85
N GLY A 172 -8.89 0.20 6.76
CA GLY A 172 -9.01 1.66 6.75
C GLY A 172 -10.02 2.17 7.80
N LYS A 173 -9.65 3.19 8.56
CA LYS A 173 -10.57 3.85 9.50
C LYS A 173 -11.59 4.69 8.76
N ASP A 174 -11.19 5.32 7.67
CA ASP A 174 -12.07 6.09 6.80
C ASP A 174 -12.98 5.19 5.96
N ALA A 175 -14.22 5.62 5.75
CA ALA A 175 -15.19 4.89 4.94
C ALA A 175 -14.82 4.87 3.45
N ASP A 176 -14.18 5.93 2.94
CA ASP A 176 -13.79 6.03 1.54
C ASP A 176 -12.60 5.12 1.25
N ALA A 177 -11.64 5.00 2.16
CA ALA A 177 -10.56 4.01 2.06
C ALA A 177 -11.11 2.58 1.95
N ARG A 178 -12.17 2.25 2.69
CA ARG A 178 -12.82 0.92 2.65
C ARG A 178 -13.65 0.65 1.39
N LYS A 179 -14.02 1.67 0.62
CA LYS A 179 -14.71 1.48 -0.67
C LYS A 179 -13.79 0.84 -1.71
N ASN A 180 -12.51 1.20 -1.69
CA ASN A 180 -11.53 0.70 -2.63
C ASN A 180 -10.98 -0.67 -2.21
N PHE A 181 -10.67 -0.83 -0.91
CA PHE A 181 -10.10 -2.06 -0.37
C PHE A 181 -10.75 -2.45 0.94
N THR A 182 -11.16 -3.70 1.06
CA THR A 182 -11.73 -4.25 2.31
C THR A 182 -10.67 -4.28 3.41
N HIS A 183 -9.45 -4.66 3.05
CA HIS A 183 -8.26 -4.63 3.90
C HIS A 183 -7.00 -4.73 3.03
N ILE A 184 -5.85 -4.47 3.63
CA ILE A 184 -4.53 -4.58 2.99
C ILE A 184 -3.63 -5.34 3.94
N THR A 185 -2.95 -6.37 3.45
CA THR A 185 -1.89 -7.04 4.23
C THR A 185 -0.54 -6.55 3.76
N ILE A 186 0.33 -6.13 4.69
CA ILE A 186 1.69 -5.69 4.38
C ILE A 186 2.72 -6.51 5.14
N TRP A 187 3.87 -6.75 4.51
CA TRP A 187 5.08 -7.32 5.13
C TRP A 187 6.13 -6.22 5.16
N VAL A 188 6.24 -5.57 6.29
CA VAL A 188 7.07 -4.38 6.46
C VAL A 188 8.38 -4.74 7.17
N ASP A 189 9.50 -4.23 6.65
CA ASP A 189 10.77 -4.14 7.36
C ASP A 189 10.76 -2.85 8.21
N PRO A 190 10.56 -2.96 9.53
CA PRO A 190 10.41 -1.76 10.36
C PRO A 190 11.72 -1.00 10.55
N ALA A 191 12.87 -1.64 10.29
CA ALA A 191 14.19 -1.00 10.43
C ALA A 191 14.49 -0.06 9.26
N ARG A 192 13.92 -0.33 8.06
CA ARG A 192 14.11 0.48 6.86
C ARG A 192 12.88 1.32 6.49
N ALA A 193 11.73 1.10 7.16
CA ALA A 193 10.41 1.65 6.81
C ALA A 193 10.03 1.36 5.35
N VAL A 194 10.19 0.10 4.91
CA VAL A 194 9.81 -0.36 3.58
C VAL A 194 9.03 -1.66 3.64
N SER A 195 8.06 -1.83 2.76
CA SER A 195 7.37 -3.10 2.57
C SER A 195 8.06 -3.93 1.50
N LEU A 196 8.24 -5.24 1.75
CA LEU A 196 8.72 -6.19 0.76
C LEU A 196 7.57 -6.80 -0.03
N LYS A 197 6.38 -6.84 0.57
CA LYS A 197 5.17 -7.38 -0.06
C LYS A 197 3.94 -6.68 0.48
N GLN A 198 2.94 -6.51 -0.39
CA GLN A 198 1.61 -5.98 -0.04
C GLN A 198 0.55 -6.78 -0.79
N ILE A 199 -0.61 -6.97 -0.18
CA ILE A 199 -1.79 -7.53 -0.86
C ILE A 199 -2.97 -6.63 -0.57
N PHE A 200 -3.60 -6.13 -1.64
CA PHE A 200 -4.77 -5.26 -1.62
C PHE A 200 -6.00 -6.09 -1.98
N TYR A 201 -6.97 -6.22 -1.06
CA TYR A 201 -8.17 -7.03 -1.25
C TYR A 201 -9.38 -6.14 -1.51
N THR A 202 -10.14 -6.46 -2.57
CA THR A 202 -11.37 -5.75 -2.93
C THR A 202 -12.62 -6.49 -2.45
N SER A 203 -13.75 -5.82 -2.46
CA SER A 203 -15.05 -6.41 -2.10
C SER A 203 -15.56 -7.45 -3.12
N SER A 204 -15.10 -7.41 -4.38
CA SER A 204 -15.38 -8.42 -5.40
C SER A 204 -14.68 -9.76 -5.12
N GLY A 205 -13.66 -9.75 -4.27
CA GLY A 205 -12.78 -10.88 -4.00
C GLY A 205 -11.58 -10.96 -4.96
N ASP A 206 -11.39 -9.94 -5.80
CA ASP A 206 -10.15 -9.74 -6.53
C ASP A 206 -9.08 -9.23 -5.57
N TYR A 207 -7.83 -9.45 -5.90
CA TYR A 207 -6.73 -8.88 -5.13
C TYR A 207 -5.52 -8.58 -5.99
N ARG A 208 -4.74 -7.60 -5.55
CA ARG A 208 -3.46 -7.27 -6.16
C ARG A 208 -2.34 -7.55 -5.17
N THR A 209 -1.37 -8.35 -5.58
CA THR A 209 -0.11 -8.56 -4.85
C THR A 209 0.96 -7.66 -5.46
N ALA A 210 1.62 -6.86 -4.63
CA ALA A 210 2.84 -6.13 -4.97
C ALA A 210 4.01 -6.79 -4.23
N THR A 211 5.04 -7.21 -4.94
CA THR A 211 6.28 -7.74 -4.38
C THR A 211 7.42 -6.84 -4.81
N TYR A 212 8.27 -6.43 -3.86
CA TYR A 212 9.38 -5.53 -4.08
C TYR A 212 10.70 -6.26 -3.81
N SER A 213 11.70 -5.98 -4.65
CA SER A 213 13.05 -6.54 -4.54
C SER A 213 14.10 -5.50 -4.93
N ALA A 214 15.37 -5.79 -4.69
CA ALA A 214 16.48 -4.89 -4.94
C ALA A 214 16.29 -3.50 -4.26
N ILE A 215 15.66 -3.48 -3.08
CA ILE A 215 15.29 -2.25 -2.38
C ILE A 215 16.53 -1.53 -1.89
N LYS A 216 16.69 -0.27 -2.33
CA LYS A 216 17.77 0.64 -1.91
C LYS A 216 17.16 1.86 -1.23
N VAL A 217 17.42 2.01 0.06
CA VAL A 217 16.95 3.16 0.86
C VAL A 217 18.05 4.22 0.93
N ASN A 218 17.68 5.49 0.73
CA ASN A 218 18.55 6.67 0.75
C ASN A 218 19.73 6.62 -0.24
N GLY A 219 19.65 5.73 -1.25
CA GLY A 219 20.61 5.69 -2.35
C GLY A 219 20.29 6.74 -3.42
N ASN A 220 21.16 6.86 -4.43
CA ASN A 220 20.90 7.75 -5.57
C ASN A 220 19.73 7.25 -6.41
N VAL A 221 18.85 8.15 -6.82
CA VAL A 221 17.76 7.89 -7.77
C VAL A 221 18.11 8.53 -9.10
N HIS A 222 18.16 7.70 -10.15
CA HIS A 222 18.33 8.16 -11.52
C HIS A 222 16.94 8.43 -12.14
N LYS A 223 16.39 9.62 -11.91
CA LYS A 223 15.01 9.97 -12.30
C LYS A 223 14.78 9.94 -13.82
N ASP A 224 15.82 10.05 -14.64
CA ASP A 224 15.69 10.08 -16.10
C ASP A 224 14.99 8.86 -16.69
N GLN A 225 15.15 7.69 -16.08
CA GLN A 225 14.46 6.47 -16.50
C GLN A 225 12.95 6.49 -16.23
N PHE A 226 12.51 7.33 -15.29
CA PHE A 226 11.11 7.51 -14.90
C PHE A 226 10.48 8.75 -15.55
N ALA A 227 11.22 9.46 -16.38
CA ALA A 227 10.73 10.68 -17.01
C ALA A 227 9.74 10.37 -18.14
N ILE A 228 8.60 11.05 -18.15
CA ILE A 228 7.68 11.05 -19.29
C ILE A 228 8.30 11.87 -20.41
N LYS A 229 8.64 11.22 -21.51
CA LYS A 229 9.24 11.87 -22.69
C LYS A 229 8.14 12.20 -23.69
N LYS A 230 7.70 13.44 -23.69
CA LYS A 230 6.73 13.96 -24.66
C LYS A 230 7.41 14.33 -25.98
N ASP A 231 6.70 14.08 -27.05
CA ASP A 231 7.03 14.72 -28.34
C ASP A 231 5.88 15.66 -28.79
N LYS A 232 6.00 16.23 -29.98
CA LYS A 232 5.01 17.19 -30.50
C LYS A 232 3.64 16.57 -30.83
N ASN A 233 3.57 15.25 -30.92
CA ASN A 233 2.35 14.50 -31.27
C ASN A 233 1.71 13.86 -30.04
N THR A 234 2.40 13.86 -28.88
CA THR A 234 1.89 13.23 -27.65
C THR A 234 0.56 13.86 -27.23
N THR A 235 -0.48 13.03 -27.18
CA THR A 235 -1.82 13.45 -26.76
C THR A 235 -1.92 13.48 -25.24
N THR A 236 -2.63 14.47 -24.68
CA THR A 236 -2.91 14.53 -23.23
C THR A 236 -4.41 14.52 -22.98
N ILE A 237 -4.88 13.61 -22.12
CA ILE A 237 -6.27 13.52 -21.66
C ILE A 237 -6.29 13.84 -20.17
N ASN A 238 -7.18 14.73 -19.75
CA ASN A 238 -7.37 15.13 -18.35
C ASN A 238 -8.69 14.52 -17.83
N HIS A 239 -8.65 13.97 -16.61
CA HIS A 239 -9.80 13.43 -15.87
C HIS A 239 -9.93 14.04 -14.50
#